data_d350909665502e4aa633f9de723b304b
#
_entry.id   d350909665502e4aa633f9de723b304b
#
_cell.length_a   1.000
_cell.length_b   1.000
_cell.length_c   1.000
_cell.angle_alpha   90.00
_cell.angle_beta   90.00
_cell.angle_gamma   90.00
#
_symmetry.space_group_name_H-M   'P 1'
#
loop_
_entity.id
_entity.type
_entity.pdbx_description
1 polymer ?
#
loop_
_entity_poly.entity_id
_entity_poly.type
_entity_poly.pdbx_seq_one_letter_code
_entity_poly.pdbx_strand_id
1 'polypeptide(L)'
;YKRVKSVLENIENYEHEMIFINDGSKDKTLPILEEIASQDNTVKVISFSRNFGHQAAVTAGLKEVTGDAIVIIDADLQDPPELIPEMLKHWENGYEVIYGKRKTRKGESAFKLLTAKMFYKTLNALSDVEIPRDTGDFRLVDRKVVDVINSMPEHNKFLRGLFSWVGFKQEAFEYER
;
A
#
# COMPACT_ATOMS: atom_id res chain seq x y z
N TYR A 1 -10.94 -10.34 -0.61
CA TYR A 1 -10.61 -11.21 0.50
C TYR A 1 -10.13 -12.57 0.04
N LYS A 2 -10.96 -13.40 -0.62
CA LYS A 2 -10.65 -14.81 -0.99
C LYS A 2 -9.34 -14.94 -1.79
N ARG A 3 -9.09 -14.02 -2.74
CA ARG A 3 -7.88 -14.07 -3.58
C ARG A 3 -6.62 -13.74 -2.76
N VAL A 4 -6.67 -12.71 -1.91
CA VAL A 4 -5.54 -12.37 -1.02
C VAL A 4 -5.30 -13.50 -0.01
N LYS A 5 -6.36 -14.00 0.64
CA LYS A 5 -6.27 -15.11 1.59
C LYS A 5 -5.60 -16.33 0.98
N SER A 6 -6.03 -16.74 -0.22
CA SER A 6 -5.43 -17.88 -0.93
C SER A 6 -3.93 -17.69 -1.19
N VAL A 7 -3.47 -16.47 -1.46
CA VAL A 7 -2.03 -16.19 -1.62
C VAL A 7 -1.31 -16.31 -0.29
N LEU A 8 -1.83 -15.68 0.77
CA LEU A 8 -1.18 -15.64 2.07
C LEU A 8 -1.10 -17.03 2.72
N GLU A 9 -2.14 -17.86 2.61
CA GLU A 9 -2.15 -19.24 3.13
C GLU A 9 -1.13 -20.15 2.45
N ASN A 10 -0.65 -19.81 1.26
CA ASN A 10 0.39 -20.56 0.54
C ASN A 10 1.81 -20.03 0.79
N ILE A 11 1.99 -19.02 1.64
CA ILE A 11 3.31 -18.52 2.02
C ILE A 11 3.76 -19.30 3.27
N GLU A 12 4.74 -20.15 3.09
CA GLU A 12 5.30 -20.95 4.18
C GLU A 12 6.12 -20.08 5.15
N ASN A 13 6.17 -20.45 6.42
CA ASN A 13 6.95 -19.84 7.49
C ASN A 13 6.53 -18.40 7.90
N TYR A 14 5.35 -17.95 7.48
CA TYR A 14 4.78 -16.66 7.89
C TYR A 14 3.38 -16.82 8.46
N GLU A 15 3.13 -16.14 9.56
CA GLU A 15 1.77 -15.83 10.01
C GLU A 15 1.29 -14.56 9.32
N HIS A 16 -0.02 -14.41 9.14
CA HIS A 16 -0.57 -13.24 8.47
C HIS A 16 -1.79 -12.68 9.19
N GLU A 17 -1.98 -11.38 9.03
CA GLU A 17 -3.21 -10.67 9.34
C GLU A 17 -3.65 -9.87 8.12
N MET A 18 -4.96 -9.64 7.97
CA MET A 18 -5.53 -8.76 6.96
C MET A 18 -6.33 -7.66 7.63
N ILE A 19 -5.99 -6.41 7.39
CA ILE A 19 -6.71 -5.25 7.92
C ILE A 19 -7.44 -4.55 6.78
N PHE A 20 -8.77 -4.61 6.80
CA PHE A 20 -9.62 -3.91 5.85
C PHE A 20 -10.02 -2.55 6.39
N ILE A 21 -9.79 -1.51 5.59
CA ILE A 21 -10.19 -0.15 5.93
C ILE A 21 -11.38 0.24 5.06
N ASN A 22 -12.54 0.37 5.69
CA ASN A 22 -13.75 0.87 5.04
C ASN A 22 -13.84 2.39 5.21
N ASP A 23 -13.56 3.12 4.14
CA ASP A 23 -13.58 4.59 4.12
C ASP A 23 -15.00 5.14 3.90
N GLY A 24 -15.93 4.74 4.78
CA GLY A 24 -17.30 5.23 4.82
C GLY A 24 -18.16 4.81 3.64
N SER A 25 -18.04 3.58 3.17
CA SER A 25 -18.89 3.01 2.11
C SER A 25 -20.38 3.07 2.48
N LYS A 26 -21.22 3.33 1.48
CA LYS A 26 -22.68 3.44 1.64
C LYS A 26 -23.43 2.20 1.12
N ASP A 27 -22.74 1.23 0.61
CA ASP A 27 -23.25 -0.03 0.08
C ASP A 27 -23.10 -1.16 1.11
N LYS A 28 -23.13 -2.40 0.64
CA LYS A 28 -23.01 -3.60 1.49
C LYS A 28 -21.57 -3.93 1.92
N THR A 29 -20.59 -3.07 1.65
CA THR A 29 -19.18 -3.35 1.96
C THR A 29 -18.96 -3.64 3.45
N LEU A 30 -19.45 -2.76 4.35
CA LEU A 30 -19.24 -2.96 5.78
C LEU A 30 -19.89 -4.24 6.33
N PRO A 31 -21.17 -4.54 6.08
CA PRO A 31 -21.77 -5.80 6.52
C PRO A 31 -21.02 -7.05 6.03
N ILE A 32 -20.51 -7.03 4.80
CA ILE A 32 -19.73 -8.15 4.25
C ILE A 32 -18.38 -8.29 4.99
N LEU A 33 -17.72 -7.19 5.27
CA LEU A 33 -16.44 -7.20 6.01
C LEU A 33 -16.62 -7.69 7.45
N GLU A 34 -17.71 -7.27 8.12
CA GLU A 34 -18.06 -7.73 9.47
C GLU A 34 -18.34 -9.24 9.50
N GLU A 35 -19.06 -9.75 8.50
CA GLU A 35 -19.31 -11.19 8.35
C GLU A 35 -17.98 -11.95 8.17
N ILE A 36 -17.08 -11.48 7.31
CA ILE A 36 -15.77 -12.09 7.09
C ILE A 36 -14.97 -12.11 8.40
N ALA A 37 -14.88 -10.97 9.11
CA ALA A 37 -14.13 -10.87 10.35
C ALA A 37 -14.72 -11.74 11.48
N SER A 38 -16.02 -12.01 11.46
CA SER A 38 -16.66 -12.93 12.41
C SER A 38 -16.28 -14.39 12.20
N GLN A 39 -15.84 -14.76 10.99
CA GLN A 39 -15.51 -16.14 10.58
C GLN A 39 -13.99 -16.36 10.46
N ASP A 40 -13.19 -15.30 10.43
CA ASP A 40 -11.74 -15.37 10.24
C ASP A 40 -11.02 -14.46 11.22
N ASN A 41 -10.38 -15.05 12.22
CA ASN A 41 -9.67 -14.36 13.28
C ASN A 41 -8.41 -13.61 12.80
N THR A 42 -7.94 -13.88 11.57
CA THR A 42 -6.83 -13.14 10.95
C THR A 42 -7.29 -11.82 10.33
N VAL A 43 -8.59 -11.58 10.28
CA VAL A 43 -9.19 -10.40 9.64
C VAL A 43 -9.62 -9.37 10.69
N LYS A 44 -9.18 -8.14 10.50
CA LYS A 44 -9.60 -6.96 11.25
C LYS A 44 -10.29 -5.97 10.31
N VAL A 45 -11.26 -5.23 10.82
CA VAL A 45 -12.00 -4.20 10.06
C VAL A 45 -11.96 -2.89 10.80
N ILE A 46 -11.52 -1.83 10.12
CA ILE A 46 -11.61 -0.45 10.57
C ILE A 46 -12.63 0.25 9.69
N SER A 47 -13.68 0.81 10.29
CA SER A 47 -14.72 1.52 9.55
C SER A 47 -14.79 2.98 9.96
N PHE A 48 -14.71 3.87 8.98
CA PHE A 48 -14.84 5.31 9.19
C PHE A 48 -16.31 5.74 9.12
N SER A 49 -16.64 6.77 9.87
CA SER A 49 -17.99 7.35 9.90
C SER A 49 -18.40 8.04 8.58
N ARG A 50 -17.44 8.43 7.75
CA ARG A 50 -17.60 8.98 6.41
C ARG A 50 -16.35 8.75 5.59
N ASN A 51 -16.36 9.09 4.31
CA ASN A 51 -15.15 9.12 3.48
C ASN A 51 -14.21 10.25 3.95
N PHE A 52 -12.98 9.88 4.35
CA PHE A 52 -11.87 10.75 4.73
C PHE A 52 -10.77 10.77 3.68
N GLY A 53 -10.84 9.87 2.72
CA GLY A 53 -9.91 9.74 1.60
C GLY A 53 -8.82 8.68 1.82
N HIS A 54 -8.29 8.20 0.70
CA HIS A 54 -7.35 7.08 0.62
C HIS A 54 -6.15 7.20 1.57
N GLN A 55 -5.50 8.38 1.64
CA GLN A 55 -4.34 8.58 2.51
C GLN A 55 -4.67 8.43 4.01
N ALA A 56 -5.87 8.86 4.42
CA ALA A 56 -6.35 8.68 5.78
C ALA A 56 -6.61 7.19 6.08
N ALA A 57 -7.20 6.47 5.11
CA ALA A 57 -7.46 5.04 5.23
C ALA A 57 -6.16 4.24 5.41
N VAL A 58 -5.17 4.46 4.52
CA VAL A 58 -3.86 3.79 4.64
C VAL A 58 -3.16 4.15 5.96
N THR A 59 -3.19 5.43 6.37
CA THR A 59 -2.59 5.87 7.64
C THR A 59 -3.23 5.16 8.84
N ALA A 60 -4.55 4.97 8.84
CA ALA A 60 -5.23 4.24 9.91
C ALA A 60 -4.80 2.76 9.94
N GLY A 61 -4.71 2.12 8.76
CA GLY A 61 -4.21 0.75 8.66
C GLY A 61 -2.80 0.60 9.20
N LEU A 62 -1.89 1.50 8.83
CA LEU A 62 -0.48 1.48 9.29
C LEU A 62 -0.33 1.62 10.82
N LYS A 63 -1.30 2.18 11.51
CA LYS A 63 -1.29 2.28 12.99
C LYS A 63 -1.69 0.98 13.68
N GLU A 64 -2.47 0.14 13.01
CA GLU A 64 -3.06 -1.07 13.59
C GLU A 64 -2.34 -2.37 13.20
N VAL A 65 -1.45 -2.31 12.20
CA VAL A 65 -0.68 -3.48 11.77
C VAL A 65 0.31 -3.93 12.84
N THR A 66 0.51 -5.24 12.98
CA THR A 66 1.40 -5.85 13.98
C THR A 66 2.53 -6.67 13.35
N GLY A 67 2.41 -7.11 12.10
CA GLY A 67 3.41 -7.90 11.38
C GLY A 67 4.74 -7.18 11.12
N ASP A 68 5.80 -7.92 10.76
CA ASP A 68 7.14 -7.39 10.47
C ASP A 68 7.25 -6.84 9.04
N ALA A 69 6.54 -7.45 8.09
CA ALA A 69 6.41 -7.01 6.70
C ALA A 69 4.96 -6.60 6.42
N ILE A 70 4.75 -5.37 5.99
CA ILE A 70 3.43 -4.80 5.79
C ILE A 70 3.18 -4.57 4.30
N VAL A 71 2.15 -5.22 3.75
CA VAL A 71 1.74 -5.02 2.36
C VAL A 71 0.54 -4.07 2.31
N ILE A 72 0.67 -3.01 1.54
CA ILE A 72 -0.40 -2.07 1.22
C ILE A 72 -0.91 -2.41 -0.17
N ILE A 73 -2.21 -2.69 -0.29
CA ILE A 73 -2.84 -3.07 -1.56
C ILE A 73 -4.25 -2.49 -1.66
N ASP A 74 -4.62 -2.01 -2.84
CA ASP A 74 -5.98 -1.54 -3.11
C ASP A 74 -6.94 -2.72 -3.30
N ALA A 75 -8.17 -2.58 -2.80
CA ALA A 75 -9.17 -3.65 -2.80
C ALA A 75 -9.82 -3.90 -4.19
N ASP A 76 -9.42 -3.15 -5.22
CA ASP A 76 -9.98 -3.25 -6.59
C ASP A 76 -9.36 -4.38 -7.43
N LEU A 77 -8.38 -5.09 -6.87
CA LEU A 77 -7.64 -6.20 -7.51
C LEU A 77 -6.91 -5.81 -8.80
N GLN A 78 -6.66 -4.53 -9.02
CA GLN A 78 -5.86 -4.10 -10.17
C GLN A 78 -4.37 -4.38 -9.95
N ASP A 79 -3.95 -4.47 -8.72
CA ASP A 79 -2.60 -4.89 -8.34
C ASP A 79 -2.66 -6.35 -7.87
N PRO A 80 -1.92 -7.29 -8.51
CA PRO A 80 -2.08 -8.71 -8.26
C PRO A 80 -1.45 -9.13 -6.92
N PRO A 81 -2.24 -9.67 -5.97
CA PRO A 81 -1.70 -10.15 -4.70
C PRO A 81 -0.73 -11.31 -4.84
N GLU A 82 -0.73 -12.01 -5.96
CA GLU A 82 0.20 -13.11 -6.28
C GLU A 82 1.67 -12.67 -6.34
N LEU A 83 1.93 -11.36 -6.36
CA LEU A 83 3.28 -10.79 -6.31
C LEU A 83 3.84 -10.69 -4.88
N ILE A 84 3.00 -10.81 -3.86
CA ILE A 84 3.40 -10.71 -2.44
C ILE A 84 4.55 -11.67 -2.09
N PRO A 85 4.53 -12.97 -2.49
CA PRO A 85 5.63 -13.88 -2.17
C PRO A 85 6.97 -13.46 -2.78
N GLU A 86 6.97 -12.81 -3.94
CA GLU A 86 8.20 -12.32 -4.57
C GLU A 86 8.68 -11.03 -3.89
N MET A 87 7.78 -10.12 -3.53
CA MET A 87 8.12 -8.93 -2.74
C MET A 87 8.72 -9.30 -1.38
N LEU A 88 8.23 -10.37 -0.72
CA LEU A 88 8.81 -10.87 0.52
C LEU A 88 10.26 -11.33 0.34
N LYS A 89 10.62 -11.98 -0.76
CA LYS A 89 12.02 -12.37 -1.04
C LYS A 89 12.93 -11.15 -1.15
N HIS A 90 12.47 -10.04 -1.73
CA HIS A 90 13.24 -8.80 -1.78
C HIS A 90 13.41 -8.21 -0.38
N TRP A 91 12.38 -8.27 0.46
CA TRP A 91 12.45 -7.84 1.86
C TRP A 91 13.43 -8.70 2.67
N GLU A 92 13.41 -10.02 2.52
CA GLU A 92 14.36 -10.96 3.14
C GLU A 92 15.81 -10.68 2.70
N ASN A 93 16.01 -10.16 1.48
CA ASN A 93 17.31 -9.71 0.96
C ASN A 93 17.73 -8.30 1.48
N GLY A 94 16.97 -7.74 2.44
CA GLY A 94 17.31 -6.52 3.15
C GLY A 94 16.88 -5.23 2.48
N TYR A 95 15.93 -5.28 1.55
CA TYR A 95 15.20 -4.09 1.13
C TYR A 95 14.07 -3.79 2.13
N GLU A 96 13.89 -2.53 2.44
CA GLU A 96 12.97 -2.08 3.50
C GLU A 96 11.66 -1.51 2.95
N VAL A 97 11.69 -1.08 1.69
CA VAL A 97 10.52 -0.64 0.93
C VAL A 97 10.58 -1.22 -0.48
N ILE A 98 9.67 -2.11 -0.82
CA ILE A 98 9.51 -2.67 -2.15
C ILE A 98 8.22 -2.09 -2.74
N TYR A 99 8.31 -1.28 -3.77
CA TYR A 99 7.14 -0.63 -4.37
C TYR A 99 6.87 -1.11 -5.78
N GLY A 100 5.58 -1.35 -6.07
CA GLY A 100 5.12 -1.77 -7.38
C GLY A 100 5.29 -0.66 -8.42
N LYS A 101 6.03 -0.96 -9.49
CA LYS A 101 6.19 -0.09 -10.66
C LYS A 101 5.58 -0.75 -11.88
N ARG A 102 4.60 -0.10 -12.49
CA ARG A 102 3.91 -0.64 -13.68
C ARG A 102 4.77 -0.49 -14.93
N LYS A 103 5.01 -1.58 -15.66
CA LYS A 103 5.84 -1.59 -16.88
C LYS A 103 5.26 -0.74 -18.01
N THR A 104 3.94 -0.71 -18.18
CA THR A 104 3.27 0.05 -19.26
C THR A 104 1.92 0.59 -18.83
N ARG A 105 1.64 1.83 -19.18
CA ARG A 105 0.30 2.45 -19.10
C ARG A 105 -0.34 2.39 -20.48
N LYS A 106 -1.01 1.30 -20.81
CA LYS A 106 -1.81 1.23 -22.06
C LYS A 106 -3.05 2.11 -21.91
N GLY A 107 -3.24 3.07 -22.83
CA GLY A 107 -4.48 3.84 -22.97
C GLY A 107 -4.52 5.24 -22.33
N GLU A 108 -3.41 5.77 -21.81
CA GLU A 108 -3.40 7.17 -21.33
C GLU A 108 -3.13 8.16 -22.47
N SER A 109 -3.88 9.28 -22.47
CA SER A 109 -3.68 10.34 -23.46
C SER A 109 -2.33 11.05 -23.26
N ALA A 110 -1.70 11.48 -24.36
CA ALA A 110 -0.43 12.22 -24.31
C ALA A 110 -0.50 13.49 -23.43
N PHE A 111 -1.65 14.16 -23.37
CA PHE A 111 -1.88 15.33 -22.51
C PHE A 111 -1.82 14.95 -21.01
N LYS A 112 -2.44 13.84 -20.60
CA LYS A 112 -2.41 13.36 -19.22
C LYS A 112 -0.99 12.93 -18.80
N LEU A 113 -0.24 12.30 -19.69
CA LEU A 113 1.17 11.95 -19.45
C LEU A 113 2.05 13.20 -19.31
N LEU A 114 1.81 14.24 -20.13
CA LEU A 114 2.57 15.48 -20.07
C LEU A 114 2.30 16.25 -18.77
N THR A 115 1.04 16.38 -18.36
CA THR A 115 0.66 17.04 -17.11
C THR A 115 1.19 16.30 -15.88
N ALA A 116 1.11 14.97 -15.86
CA ALA A 116 1.71 14.16 -14.80
C ALA A 116 3.24 14.35 -14.75
N LYS A 117 3.92 14.35 -15.92
CA LYS A 117 5.36 14.57 -15.99
C LYS A 117 5.76 15.96 -15.46
N MET A 118 5.00 17.01 -15.80
CA MET A 118 5.23 18.35 -15.28
C MET A 118 5.01 18.42 -13.77
N PHE A 119 3.93 17.83 -13.27
CA PHE A 119 3.63 17.76 -11.82
C PHE A 119 4.77 17.11 -11.04
N TYR A 120 5.19 15.90 -11.43
CA TYR A 120 6.30 15.24 -10.73
C TYR A 120 7.63 15.95 -10.89
N LYS A 121 7.88 16.62 -12.04
CA LYS A 121 9.08 17.45 -12.22
C LYS A 121 9.10 18.62 -11.25
N THR A 122 7.95 19.29 -11.07
CA THR A 122 7.83 20.41 -10.12
C THR A 122 7.93 19.92 -8.67
N LEU A 123 7.27 18.81 -8.35
CA LEU A 123 7.32 18.20 -7.03
C LEU A 123 8.76 17.81 -6.64
N ASN A 124 9.49 17.14 -7.54
CA ASN A 124 10.88 16.75 -7.29
C ASN A 124 11.85 17.97 -7.27
N ALA A 125 11.52 19.06 -7.94
CA ALA A 125 12.32 20.29 -7.88
C ALA A 125 12.12 21.06 -6.56
N LEU A 126 10.98 20.84 -5.88
CA LEU A 126 10.64 21.43 -4.59
C LEU A 126 10.90 20.49 -3.40
N SER A 127 11.29 19.26 -3.68
CA SER A 127 11.57 18.23 -2.68
C SER A 127 13.05 17.89 -2.69
N ASP A 128 13.63 17.71 -1.51
CA ASP A 128 15.01 17.24 -1.33
C ASP A 128 15.18 15.74 -1.67
N VAL A 129 14.08 15.06 -2.03
CA VAL A 129 14.07 13.61 -2.29
C VAL A 129 13.37 13.31 -3.61
N GLU A 130 13.91 12.38 -4.37
CA GLU A 130 13.28 11.92 -5.61
C GLU A 130 12.09 11.02 -5.28
N ILE A 131 10.89 11.48 -5.61
CA ILE A 131 9.66 10.70 -5.51
C ILE A 131 9.49 9.90 -6.80
N PRO A 132 9.51 8.54 -6.75
CA PRO A 132 9.39 7.72 -7.93
C PRO A 132 8.10 7.97 -8.70
N ARG A 133 8.21 8.08 -10.02
CA ARG A 133 7.06 8.23 -10.92
C ARG A 133 6.45 6.86 -11.22
N ASP A 134 5.18 6.87 -11.61
CA ASP A 134 4.46 5.66 -12.07
C ASP A 134 4.32 4.55 -11.02
N THR A 135 4.47 4.91 -9.74
CA THR A 135 4.25 4.01 -8.62
C THR A 135 2.83 4.15 -8.08
N GLY A 136 2.14 3.03 -7.95
CA GLY A 136 0.88 2.93 -7.19
C GLY A 136 1.12 2.97 -5.69
N ASP A 137 0.07 2.69 -4.92
CA ASP A 137 0.21 2.51 -3.47
C ASP A 137 0.57 1.07 -3.09
N PHE A 138 0.56 0.14 -4.08
CA PHE A 138 0.98 -1.24 -3.90
C PHE A 138 2.46 -1.32 -3.55
N ARG A 139 2.71 -1.71 -2.30
CA ARG A 139 4.06 -1.82 -1.76
C ARG A 139 4.14 -2.77 -0.56
N LEU A 140 5.32 -3.31 -0.33
CA LEU A 140 5.69 -3.96 0.91
C LEU A 140 6.66 -3.07 1.67
N VAL A 141 6.44 -2.90 2.96
CA VAL A 141 7.28 -2.07 3.85
C VAL A 141 7.65 -2.84 5.11
N ASP A 142 8.89 -2.66 5.56
CA ASP A 142 9.40 -3.17 6.83
C ASP A 142 8.74 -2.46 8.02
N ARG A 143 8.55 -3.16 9.11
CA ARG A 143 8.02 -2.65 10.39
C ARG A 143 8.70 -1.36 10.82
N LYS A 144 10.02 -1.29 10.79
CA LYS A 144 10.78 -0.10 11.21
C LYS A 144 10.45 1.14 10.40
N VAL A 145 10.14 0.98 9.10
CA VAL A 145 9.69 2.09 8.23
C VAL A 145 8.33 2.59 8.68
N VAL A 146 7.40 1.66 8.97
CA VAL A 146 6.06 1.98 9.48
C VAL A 146 6.13 2.70 10.81
N ASP A 147 6.97 2.23 11.73
CA ASP A 147 7.14 2.84 13.05
C ASP A 147 7.65 4.28 12.95
N VAL A 148 8.64 4.54 12.07
CA VAL A 148 9.12 5.90 11.81
C VAL A 148 8.00 6.77 11.24
N ILE A 149 7.26 6.30 10.22
CA ILE A 149 6.14 7.05 9.63
C ILE A 149 5.03 7.32 10.67
N ASN A 150 4.73 6.35 11.52
CA ASN A 150 3.72 6.51 12.56
C ASN A 150 4.14 7.52 13.63
N SER A 151 5.45 7.63 13.93
CA SER A 151 5.98 8.61 14.91
C SER A 151 5.98 10.06 14.41
N MET A 152 5.81 10.28 13.10
CA MET A 152 5.77 11.62 12.51
C MET A 152 4.51 12.38 12.92
N PRO A 153 4.61 13.67 13.28
CA PRO A 153 3.50 14.47 13.81
C PRO A 153 2.49 14.94 12.77
N GLU A 154 2.78 14.79 11.47
CA GLU A 154 1.92 15.26 10.39
C GLU A 154 0.54 14.62 10.42
N HIS A 155 -0.51 15.45 10.42
CA HIS A 155 -1.90 14.99 10.37
C HIS A 155 -2.33 14.53 8.97
N ASN A 156 -1.92 15.24 7.94
CA ASN A 156 -2.23 14.92 6.54
C ASN A 156 -0.98 14.36 5.86
N LYS A 157 -0.76 13.06 6.02
CA LYS A 157 0.42 12.39 5.49
C LYS A 157 0.31 12.14 3.99
N PHE A 158 1.25 12.66 3.20
CA PHE A 158 1.45 12.23 1.82
C PHE A 158 2.38 11.02 1.81
N LEU A 159 1.81 9.83 2.01
CA LEU A 159 2.56 8.60 2.29
C LEU A 159 3.59 8.26 1.21
N ARG A 160 3.29 8.46 -0.09
CA ARG A 160 4.25 8.21 -1.18
C ARG A 160 5.52 9.05 -1.03
N GLY A 161 5.36 10.30 -0.66
CA GLY A 161 6.50 11.19 -0.36
C GLY A 161 7.24 10.77 0.90
N LEU A 162 6.51 10.44 1.97
CA LEU A 162 7.11 10.04 3.24
C LEU A 162 7.91 8.75 3.12
N PHE A 163 7.42 7.72 2.42
CA PHE A 163 8.18 6.50 2.16
C PHE A 163 9.51 6.75 1.44
N SER A 164 9.57 7.75 0.55
CA SER A 164 10.81 8.15 -0.10
C SER A 164 11.68 9.00 0.82
N TRP A 165 11.07 9.89 1.61
CA TRP A 165 11.76 10.87 2.45
C TRP A 165 12.51 10.24 3.63
N VAL A 166 11.99 9.15 4.21
CA VAL A 166 12.59 8.47 5.37
C VAL A 166 13.96 7.83 5.08
N GLY A 167 14.35 7.68 3.81
CA GLY A 167 15.71 7.30 3.41
C GLY A 167 16.07 5.82 3.61
N PHE A 168 15.13 4.95 3.85
CA PHE A 168 15.34 3.50 3.92
C PHE A 168 15.67 2.90 2.55
N LYS A 169 16.30 1.72 2.50
CA LYS A 169 16.67 1.04 1.26
C LYS A 169 15.45 0.59 0.47
N GLN A 170 15.27 1.14 -0.73
CA GLN A 170 14.09 0.90 -1.55
C GLN A 170 14.42 0.15 -2.84
N GLU A 171 13.45 -0.61 -3.33
CA GLU A 171 13.53 -1.28 -4.62
C GLU A 171 12.22 -1.16 -5.40
N ALA A 172 12.36 -0.92 -6.71
CA ALA A 172 11.24 -0.94 -7.64
C ALA A 172 10.98 -2.36 -8.10
N PHE A 173 9.78 -2.87 -7.84
CA PHE A 173 9.32 -4.17 -8.33
C PHE A 173 8.46 -3.97 -9.59
N GLU A 174 9.00 -4.31 -10.76
CA GLU A 174 8.31 -4.09 -12.02
C GLU A 174 7.33 -5.22 -12.34
N TYR A 175 6.06 -4.87 -12.60
CA TYR A 175 5.01 -5.82 -12.93
C TYR A 175 4.08 -5.33 -14.04
N GLU A 176 3.35 -6.25 -14.65
CA GLU A 176 2.27 -5.96 -15.60
C GLU A 176 0.92 -6.03 -14.87
N ARG A 177 0.02 -5.10 -15.20
CA ARG A 177 -1.31 -4.99 -14.58
C ARG A 177 -2.34 -5.80 -15.34
#